data_351969a7e0b3dddd265ee4b054201419
#
_entry.id   351969a7e0b3dddd265ee4b054201419
#
_cell.length_a   1.000
_cell.length_b   1.000
_cell.length_c   1.000
_cell.angle_alpha   90.00
_cell.angle_beta   90.00
_cell.angle_gamma   90.00
#
_symmetry.space_group_name_H-M   'P 1'
#
loop_
_entity.id
_entity.type
_entity.pdbx_description
1 polymer ?
#
loop_
_entity_poly.entity_id
_entity_poly.type
_entity_poly.pdbx_seq_one_letter_code
_entity_poly.pdbx_strand_id
1 'polypeptide(L)'
;NLGVAKFEQETLSLVFSVRYPVTLKYERVYPRLSRGFTLGGFTETEMTHAAAIYMPPESELIRRLSKVYEEQTGEKAELKSIGGGTYAKSMPNLVAFGPIFPGDEVREHKPDEYMETARVIQNAEIIAAAMYELAK
;
A
#
# COMPACT_ATOMS: atom_id res chain seq x y z
N ASN A 1 -1.70 -1.54 15.32
CA ASN A 1 -1.42 -0.21 15.83
C ASN A 1 -2.66 0.38 16.50
N LEU A 2 -2.52 0.86 17.73
CA LEU A 2 -3.51 1.72 18.37
C LEU A 2 -3.34 3.14 17.79
N GLY A 3 -4.33 3.57 17.01
CA GLY A 3 -4.30 4.88 16.36
C GLY A 3 -4.84 6.00 17.21
N VAL A 4 -5.93 5.73 17.97
CA VAL A 4 -6.56 6.71 18.86
C VAL A 4 -6.95 6.03 20.16
N ALA A 5 -6.73 6.72 21.28
CA ALA A 5 -7.29 6.39 22.58
C ALA A 5 -7.91 7.67 23.17
N LYS A 6 -9.20 7.67 23.45
CA LYS A 6 -9.95 8.82 23.92
C LYS A 6 -10.84 8.42 25.11
N PHE A 7 -10.74 9.15 26.20
CA PHE A 7 -11.57 8.94 27.37
C PHE A 7 -12.46 10.17 27.61
N GLU A 8 -13.76 10.03 27.44
CA GLU A 8 -14.74 11.09 27.60
C GLU A 8 -16.03 10.53 28.20
N GLN A 9 -16.64 11.28 29.10
CA GLN A 9 -17.92 10.91 29.74
C GLN A 9 -17.92 9.46 30.26
N GLU A 10 -16.86 9.10 31.00
CA GLU A 10 -16.65 7.76 31.55
C GLU A 10 -16.55 6.62 30.52
N THR A 11 -16.39 6.96 29.25
CA THR A 11 -16.25 6.01 28.15
C THR A 11 -14.85 6.07 27.55
N LEU A 12 -14.20 4.91 27.44
CA LEU A 12 -12.92 4.75 26.73
C LEU A 12 -13.18 4.28 25.30
N SER A 13 -12.84 5.12 24.34
CA SER A 13 -12.90 4.79 22.93
C SER A 13 -11.50 4.52 22.37
N LEU A 14 -11.35 3.41 21.65
CA LEU A 14 -10.09 2.97 21.06
C LEU A 14 -10.29 2.73 19.56
N VAL A 15 -9.39 3.28 18.74
CA VAL A 15 -9.35 3.02 17.29
C VAL A 15 -8.08 2.26 16.96
N PHE A 16 -8.24 1.09 16.36
CA PHE A 16 -7.14 0.25 15.92
C PHE A 16 -7.04 0.24 14.40
N SER A 17 -5.82 0.39 13.90
CA SER A 17 -5.48 0.09 12.50
C SER A 17 -4.73 -1.23 12.45
N VAL A 18 -5.34 -2.23 11.81
CA VAL A 18 -4.77 -3.57 11.70
C VAL A 18 -4.41 -3.85 10.25
N ARG A 19 -3.15 -4.20 10.01
CA ARG A 19 -2.65 -4.60 8.70
C ARG A 19 -2.09 -6.01 8.79
N TYR A 20 -2.39 -6.82 7.81
CA TYR A 20 -1.95 -8.20 7.76
C TYR A 20 -1.54 -8.57 6.33
N PRO A 21 -0.62 -9.54 6.16
CA PRO A 21 -0.13 -9.95 4.85
C PRO A 21 -1.24 -10.62 4.03
N VAL A 22 -1.11 -10.57 2.71
CA VAL A 22 -2.06 -11.18 1.75
C VAL A 22 -2.23 -12.69 1.92
N THR A 23 -1.25 -13.35 2.54
CA THR A 23 -1.29 -14.79 2.87
C THR A 23 -2.29 -15.13 3.97
N LEU A 24 -2.74 -14.14 4.73
CA LEU A 24 -3.82 -14.30 5.72
C LEU A 24 -5.16 -13.87 5.12
N LYS A 25 -6.21 -14.56 5.54
CA LYS A 25 -7.58 -14.24 5.14
C LYS A 25 -8.30 -13.45 6.23
N TYR A 26 -9.11 -12.47 5.84
CA TYR A 26 -9.92 -11.67 6.75
C TYR A 26 -10.75 -12.53 7.71
N GLU A 27 -11.37 -13.58 7.19
CA GLU A 27 -12.22 -14.52 7.94
C GLU A 27 -11.47 -15.30 9.02
N ARG A 28 -10.14 -15.29 8.98
CA ARG A 28 -9.29 -15.89 10.04
C ARG A 28 -8.73 -14.85 11.01
N VAL A 29 -8.48 -13.63 10.52
CA VAL A 29 -7.88 -12.54 11.30
C VAL A 29 -8.94 -11.87 12.18
N TYR A 30 -10.02 -11.41 11.55
CA TYR A 30 -11.04 -10.61 12.23
C TYR A 30 -11.67 -11.31 13.44
N PRO A 31 -12.13 -12.58 13.38
CA PRO A 31 -12.77 -13.21 14.55
C PRO A 31 -11.84 -13.33 15.76
N ARG A 32 -10.52 -13.47 15.52
CA ARG A 32 -9.54 -13.52 16.61
C ARG A 32 -9.37 -12.18 17.31
N LEU A 33 -9.33 -11.10 16.51
CA LEU A 33 -9.23 -9.74 17.01
C LEU A 33 -10.51 -9.34 17.78
N SER A 34 -11.67 -9.51 17.16
CA SER A 34 -12.97 -9.20 17.76
C SER A 34 -13.17 -9.93 19.08
N ARG A 35 -12.86 -11.23 19.12
CA ARG A 35 -12.91 -12.01 20.36
C ARG A 35 -11.99 -11.43 21.44
N GLY A 36 -10.78 -11.03 21.08
CA GLY A 36 -9.83 -10.43 22.03
C GLY A 36 -10.37 -9.14 22.64
N PHE A 37 -10.96 -8.27 21.84
CA PHE A 37 -11.59 -7.04 22.32
C PHE A 37 -12.81 -7.31 23.19
N THR A 38 -13.68 -8.23 22.79
CA THR A 38 -14.85 -8.62 23.59
C THR A 38 -14.46 -9.20 24.94
N LEU A 39 -13.44 -10.06 25.01
CA LEU A 39 -12.91 -10.61 26.28
C LEU A 39 -12.29 -9.50 27.15
N GLY A 40 -11.76 -8.44 26.56
CA GLY A 40 -11.28 -7.25 27.25
C GLY A 40 -12.38 -6.28 27.70
N GLY A 41 -13.65 -6.62 27.48
CA GLY A 41 -14.79 -5.78 27.87
C GLY A 41 -15.15 -4.67 26.89
N PHE A 42 -14.59 -4.69 25.67
CA PHE A 42 -14.90 -3.70 24.65
C PHE A 42 -16.05 -4.17 23.76
N THR A 43 -16.86 -3.21 23.32
CA THR A 43 -17.89 -3.39 22.30
C THR A 43 -17.43 -2.73 21.01
N GLU A 44 -17.49 -3.45 19.91
CA GLU A 44 -17.19 -2.90 18.58
C GLU A 44 -18.36 -2.03 18.12
N THR A 45 -18.05 -0.79 17.74
CA THR A 45 -19.06 0.17 17.26
C THR A 45 -18.95 0.41 15.75
N GLU A 46 -17.76 0.24 15.20
CA GLU A 46 -17.50 0.43 13.76
C GLU A 46 -16.36 -0.48 13.31
N MET A 47 -16.49 -1.03 12.11
CA MET A 47 -15.44 -1.80 11.47
C MET A 47 -15.44 -1.51 9.95
N THR A 48 -14.27 -1.21 9.43
CA THR A 48 -14.03 -1.10 8.00
C THR A 48 -12.96 -2.09 7.57
N HIS A 49 -13.12 -2.68 6.40
CA HIS A 49 -12.16 -3.61 5.85
C HIS A 49 -11.88 -3.30 4.37
N ALA A 50 -10.60 -3.28 4.02
CA ALA A 50 -10.15 -3.24 2.63
C ALA A 50 -9.20 -4.40 2.39
N ALA A 51 -9.46 -5.17 1.35
CA ALA A 51 -8.61 -6.29 0.98
C ALA A 51 -7.19 -5.82 0.60
N ALA A 52 -6.21 -6.69 0.85
CA ALA A 52 -4.86 -6.46 0.35
C ALA A 52 -4.85 -6.55 -1.18
N ILE A 53 -4.00 -5.72 -1.81
CA ILE A 53 -3.72 -5.86 -3.24
C ILE A 53 -2.66 -6.95 -3.39
N TYR A 54 -2.94 -7.89 -4.27
CA TYR A 54 -1.95 -8.86 -4.74
C TYR A 54 -2.08 -8.99 -6.25
N MET A 55 -0.99 -8.72 -6.95
CA MET A 55 -0.89 -8.94 -8.37
C MET A 55 0.15 -10.04 -8.62
N PRO A 56 -0.22 -11.15 -9.28
CA PRO A 56 0.74 -12.21 -9.59
C PRO A 56 1.92 -11.69 -10.40
N PRO A 57 3.16 -12.07 -10.08
CA PRO A 57 4.34 -11.67 -10.86
C PRO A 57 4.25 -12.01 -12.35
N GLU A 58 3.53 -13.08 -12.67
CA GLU A 58 3.35 -13.58 -14.04
C GLU A 58 2.26 -12.83 -14.82
N SER A 59 1.51 -11.94 -14.16
CA SER A 59 0.44 -11.20 -14.82
C SER A 59 0.99 -10.31 -15.95
N GLU A 60 0.19 -10.13 -16.99
CA GLU A 60 0.58 -9.32 -18.13
C GLU A 60 0.94 -7.89 -17.71
N LEU A 61 0.14 -7.30 -16.81
CA LEU A 61 0.39 -5.97 -16.27
C LEU A 61 1.79 -5.87 -15.64
N ILE A 62 2.13 -6.80 -14.75
CA ILE A 62 3.43 -6.80 -14.07
C ILE A 62 4.57 -7.00 -15.08
N ARG A 63 4.43 -7.93 -16.01
CA ARG A 63 5.47 -8.16 -17.03
C ARG A 63 5.71 -6.93 -17.90
N ARG A 64 4.65 -6.25 -18.35
CA ARG A 64 4.77 -5.04 -19.16
C ARG A 64 5.40 -3.89 -18.38
N LEU A 65 4.98 -3.64 -17.15
CA LEU A 65 5.53 -2.59 -16.30
C LEU A 65 6.99 -2.87 -15.93
N SER A 66 7.35 -4.11 -15.60
CA SER A 66 8.74 -4.50 -15.32
C SER A 66 9.63 -4.27 -16.53
N LYS A 67 9.18 -4.66 -17.73
CA LYS A 67 9.92 -4.42 -18.98
C LYS A 67 10.17 -2.92 -19.20
N VAL A 68 9.14 -2.08 -19.04
CA VAL A 68 9.29 -0.63 -19.18
C VAL A 68 10.28 -0.07 -18.18
N TYR A 69 10.19 -0.48 -16.92
CA TYR A 69 11.13 -0.04 -15.90
C TYR A 69 12.58 -0.40 -16.27
N GLU A 70 12.82 -1.64 -16.67
CA GLU A 70 14.15 -2.14 -17.05
C GLU A 70 14.70 -1.41 -18.29
N GLU A 71 13.86 -1.15 -19.29
CA GLU A 71 14.25 -0.42 -20.50
C GLU A 71 14.57 1.06 -20.20
N GLN A 72 13.86 1.70 -19.29
CA GLN A 72 14.05 3.11 -18.97
C GLN A 72 15.18 3.38 -17.96
N THR A 73 15.45 2.42 -17.07
CA THR A 73 16.42 2.62 -15.99
C THR A 73 17.73 1.83 -16.20
N GLY A 74 17.70 0.76 -16.98
CA GLY A 74 18.78 -0.21 -17.07
C GLY A 74 18.91 -1.11 -15.85
N GLU A 75 18.02 -0.98 -14.87
CA GLU A 75 18.02 -1.76 -13.63
C GLU A 75 16.92 -2.83 -13.65
N LYS A 76 17.15 -3.94 -12.96
CA LYS A 76 16.17 -5.01 -12.84
C LYS A 76 14.96 -4.55 -12.02
N ALA A 77 13.76 -4.81 -12.52
CA ALA A 77 12.53 -4.55 -11.79
C ALA A 77 12.38 -5.49 -10.60
N GLU A 78 12.21 -4.94 -9.42
CA GLU A 78 11.95 -5.68 -8.19
C GLU A 78 10.52 -5.43 -7.71
N LEU A 79 9.77 -6.51 -7.52
CA LEU A 79 8.43 -6.44 -6.93
C LEU A 79 8.54 -6.29 -5.42
N LYS A 80 7.93 -5.24 -4.89
CA LYS A 80 7.99 -4.93 -3.46
C LYS A 80 6.61 -5.05 -2.82
N SER A 81 6.60 -5.42 -1.55
CA SER A 81 5.43 -5.40 -0.70
C SER A 81 5.53 -4.23 0.28
N ILE A 82 4.47 -3.45 0.40
CA ILE A 82 4.40 -2.33 1.33
C ILE A 82 3.24 -2.51 2.31
N GLY A 83 3.42 -2.05 3.53
CA GLY A 83 2.35 -2.05 4.55
C GLY A 83 1.36 -0.89 4.39
N GLY A 84 1.63 0.05 3.48
CA GLY A 84 0.80 1.22 3.20
C GLY A 84 -0.41 0.91 2.32
N GLY A 85 -1.34 1.85 2.26
CA GLY A 85 -2.38 1.90 1.25
C GLY A 85 -2.01 2.89 0.15
N THR A 86 -2.37 2.57 -1.09
CA THR A 86 -2.20 3.46 -2.24
C THR A 86 -3.51 3.58 -3.02
N TYR A 87 -3.57 4.50 -3.96
CA TYR A 87 -4.71 4.62 -4.89
C TYR A 87 -4.95 3.34 -5.72
N ALA A 88 -3.97 2.43 -5.79
CA ALA A 88 -4.15 1.12 -6.41
C ALA A 88 -5.29 0.28 -5.79
N LYS A 89 -5.79 0.66 -4.58
CA LYS A 89 -6.97 0.03 -3.97
C LYS A 89 -8.31 0.51 -4.54
N SER A 90 -8.31 1.57 -5.36
CA SER A 90 -9.54 2.20 -5.85
C SER A 90 -10.26 1.40 -6.94
N MET A 91 -9.51 0.61 -7.69
CA MET A 91 -10.05 -0.15 -8.82
C MET A 91 -9.32 -1.50 -8.95
N PRO A 92 -9.96 -2.52 -9.57
CA PRO A 92 -9.29 -3.76 -9.90
C PRO A 92 -8.18 -3.54 -10.95
N ASN A 93 -7.22 -4.44 -10.97
CA ASN A 93 -6.09 -4.43 -11.92
C ASN A 93 -5.21 -3.17 -11.85
N LEU A 94 -5.07 -2.58 -10.70
CA LEU A 94 -4.11 -1.50 -10.43
C LEU A 94 -2.96 -2.00 -9.54
N VAL A 95 -1.79 -1.45 -9.79
CA VAL A 95 -0.60 -1.63 -8.94
C VAL A 95 0.04 -0.28 -8.65
N ALA A 96 0.73 -0.15 -7.53
CA ALA A 96 1.59 0.98 -7.28
C ALA A 96 2.87 0.85 -8.12
N PHE A 97 3.29 1.94 -8.77
CA PHE A 97 4.44 2.00 -9.67
C PHE A 97 5.18 3.32 -9.45
N GLY A 98 6.41 3.23 -8.97
CA GLY A 98 7.18 4.42 -8.54
C GLY A 98 6.77 4.91 -7.15
N PRO A 99 7.13 6.14 -6.73
CA PRO A 99 8.05 7.09 -7.37
C PRO A 99 9.50 7.04 -6.84
N ILE A 100 9.83 6.20 -5.86
CA ILE A 100 11.14 6.16 -5.20
C ILE A 100 12.03 5.12 -5.88
N PHE A 101 13.22 5.53 -6.26
CA PHE A 101 14.21 4.66 -6.89
C PHE A 101 15.11 3.98 -5.84
N PRO A 102 15.74 2.84 -6.22
CA PRO A 102 16.75 2.22 -5.37
C PRO A 102 17.85 3.20 -4.98
N GLY A 103 18.17 3.26 -3.69
CA GLY A 103 19.18 4.19 -3.15
C GLY A 103 18.67 5.58 -2.81
N ASP A 104 17.49 5.99 -3.23
CA ASP A 104 16.89 7.24 -2.82
C ASP A 104 16.47 7.19 -1.34
N GLU A 105 16.58 8.33 -0.65
CA GLU A 105 16.11 8.43 0.72
C GLU A 105 14.58 8.43 0.78
N VAL A 106 14.03 7.57 1.62
CA VAL A 106 12.59 7.50 1.89
C VAL A 106 12.18 8.67 2.78
N ARG A 107 11.46 9.63 2.22
CA ARG A 107 11.04 10.87 2.91
C ARG A 107 9.54 11.03 3.05
N GLU A 108 8.75 10.06 2.59
CA GLU A 108 7.29 10.13 2.68
C GLU A 108 6.83 10.26 4.14
N HIS A 109 5.89 11.15 4.34
CA HIS A 109 5.29 11.45 5.65
C HIS A 109 6.27 12.01 6.69
N LYS A 110 7.44 12.54 6.26
CA LYS A 110 8.40 13.20 7.14
C LYS A 110 8.30 14.73 7.02
N PRO A 111 8.71 15.49 8.05
CA PRO A 111 8.88 16.92 7.90
C PRO A 111 9.84 17.22 6.74
N ASP A 112 9.55 18.32 6.03
CA ASP A 112 10.35 18.76 4.88
C ASP A 112 10.47 17.71 3.77
N GLU A 113 9.39 16.95 3.54
CA GLU A 113 9.31 16.01 2.43
C GLU A 113 9.56 16.72 1.10
N TYR A 114 10.47 16.18 0.32
CA TYR A 114 10.77 16.67 -1.03
C TYR A 114 11.14 15.52 -1.97
N MET A 115 11.07 15.82 -3.24
CA MET A 115 11.60 14.99 -4.31
C MET A 115 12.48 15.84 -5.23
N GLU A 116 13.62 15.33 -5.62
CA GLU A 116 14.49 16.01 -6.58
C GLU A 116 13.78 16.16 -7.93
N THR A 117 13.90 17.33 -8.54
CA THR A 117 13.27 17.62 -9.85
C THR A 117 13.68 16.62 -10.92
N ALA A 118 14.93 16.17 -10.92
CA ALA A 118 15.41 15.14 -11.85
C ALA A 118 14.63 13.82 -11.68
N ARG A 119 14.30 13.43 -10.44
CA ARG A 119 13.50 12.23 -10.17
C ARG A 119 12.05 12.38 -10.59
N VAL A 120 11.48 13.58 -10.45
CA VAL A 120 10.12 13.88 -10.96
C VAL A 120 10.08 13.70 -12.48
N ILE A 121 11.07 14.23 -13.20
CA ILE A 121 11.15 14.10 -14.66
C ILE A 121 11.32 12.63 -15.06
N GLN A 122 12.25 11.91 -14.44
CA GLN A 122 12.49 10.50 -14.71
C GLN A 122 11.22 9.64 -14.45
N ASN A 123 10.49 9.90 -13.36
CA ASN A 123 9.21 9.25 -13.11
C ASN A 123 8.20 9.54 -14.22
N ALA A 124 8.11 10.80 -14.68
CA ALA A 124 7.20 11.17 -15.77
C ALA A 124 7.52 10.43 -17.07
N GLU A 125 8.81 10.29 -17.42
CA GLU A 125 9.27 9.53 -18.59
C GLU A 125 8.88 8.05 -18.50
N ILE A 126 9.13 7.42 -17.36
CA ILE A 126 8.77 6.01 -17.11
C ILE A 126 7.26 5.82 -17.19
N ILE A 127 6.47 6.73 -16.57
CA ILE A 127 5.00 6.65 -16.60
C ILE A 127 4.50 6.81 -18.05
N ALA A 128 5.04 7.76 -18.82
CA ALA A 128 4.66 7.95 -20.21
C ALA A 128 4.96 6.69 -21.06
N ALA A 129 6.14 6.09 -20.87
CA ALA A 129 6.51 4.83 -21.52
C ALA A 129 5.58 3.68 -21.11
N ALA A 130 5.22 3.59 -19.82
CA ALA A 130 4.28 2.60 -19.31
C ALA A 130 2.87 2.76 -19.91
N MET A 131 2.37 3.99 -19.99
CA MET A 131 1.08 4.29 -20.62
C MET A 131 1.07 3.87 -22.09
N TYR A 132 2.13 4.17 -22.82
CA TYR A 132 2.27 3.77 -24.21
C TYR A 132 2.34 2.24 -24.38
N GLU A 133 3.11 1.56 -23.55
CA GLU A 133 3.22 0.10 -23.59
C GLU A 133 1.91 -0.60 -23.26
N LEU A 134 1.16 -0.08 -22.28
CA LEU A 134 -0.13 -0.67 -21.88
C LEU A 134 -1.26 -0.38 -22.87
N ALA A 135 -1.12 0.66 -23.72
CA ALA A 135 -2.13 1.01 -24.73
C ALA A 135 -2.02 0.19 -26.03
N LYS A 136 -0.96 -0.61 -26.20
CA LYS A 136 -0.78 -1.53 -27.33
C LYS A 136 -1.61 -2.80 -27.15
#